data_310c7453ebf5ebb0f0c75297ee66c04e
#
_entry.id   310c7453ebf5ebb0f0c75297ee66c04e
#
_cell.length_a   1.000
_cell.length_b   1.000
_cell.length_c   1.000
_cell.angle_alpha   90.00
_cell.angle_beta   90.00
_cell.angle_gamma   90.00
#
_symmetry.space_group_name_H-M   'P 1'
#
loop_
_entity.id
_entity.type
_entity.pdbx_description
1 polymer ?
#
loop_
_entity_poly.entity_id
_entity_poly.type
_entity_poly.pdbx_seq_one_letter_code
_entity_poly.pdbx_strand_id
1 'polypeptide(L)'
;MTQSSPAVDPRASIQDQLAALRSAYPGAAALLGSMRHELGAFGDVMRSAVPHWNTRLPGRDWTPAQEADHTILVNEAGGKVVRLLLSGKPLREVARQPGQTRGGKRVAPPFLEPGPEQSLEALLERHAATRTLLEVHAEPDATRTLYHPFMDDLDALDWLRMAAYQTRHHRLSMQAGLDRLNAGQK
;
A
#
# COMPACT_ATOMS: atom_id res chain seq x y z
N MET A 1 19.19 13.60 3.68
CA MET A 1 19.51 12.68 2.56
C MET A 1 18.22 11.97 2.18
N THR A 2 17.57 12.42 1.12
CA THR A 2 16.35 11.81 0.57
C THR A 2 16.75 10.50 -0.13
N GLN A 3 16.55 9.38 0.56
CA GLN A 3 16.67 8.08 -0.10
C GLN A 3 15.58 7.98 -1.17
N SER A 4 15.98 8.10 -2.43
CA SER A 4 15.14 7.75 -3.57
C SER A 4 14.81 6.27 -3.45
N SER A 5 13.56 5.93 -3.08
CA SER A 5 13.13 4.52 -3.17
C SER A 5 13.24 4.08 -4.63
N PRO A 6 13.78 2.90 -4.90
CA PRO A 6 13.75 2.36 -6.24
C PRO A 6 12.29 2.26 -6.68
N ALA A 7 11.97 2.91 -7.79
CA ALA A 7 10.69 2.71 -8.44
C ALA A 7 10.66 1.23 -8.89
N VAL A 8 9.71 0.46 -8.36
CA VAL A 8 9.48 -0.90 -8.86
C VAL A 8 8.88 -0.74 -10.26
N ASP A 9 9.67 -1.02 -11.29
CA ASP A 9 9.18 -0.94 -12.67
C ASP A 9 8.10 -2.03 -12.90
N PRO A 10 6.85 -1.64 -13.16
CA PRO A 10 5.77 -2.62 -13.38
C PRO A 10 5.96 -3.45 -14.66
N ARG A 11 6.92 -3.08 -15.52
CA ARG A 11 7.27 -3.81 -16.74
C ARG A 11 8.39 -4.82 -16.52
N ALA A 12 9.11 -4.72 -15.40
CA ALA A 12 10.13 -5.69 -15.01
C ALA A 12 9.49 -7.05 -14.71
N SER A 13 10.29 -8.11 -14.74
CA SER A 13 9.82 -9.43 -14.31
C SER A 13 9.38 -9.41 -12.84
N ILE A 14 8.49 -10.34 -12.44
CA ILE A 14 8.08 -10.46 -11.03
C ILE A 14 9.30 -10.65 -10.11
N GLN A 15 10.29 -11.42 -10.56
CA GLN A 15 11.52 -11.66 -9.81
C GLN A 15 12.31 -10.36 -9.58
N ASP A 16 12.46 -9.54 -10.63
CA ASP A 16 13.15 -8.26 -10.50
C ASP A 16 12.40 -7.27 -9.58
N GLN A 17 11.08 -7.27 -9.67
CA GLN A 17 10.24 -6.45 -8.79
C GLN A 17 10.37 -6.88 -7.32
N LEU A 18 10.36 -8.17 -7.03
CA LEU A 18 10.58 -8.71 -5.69
C LEU A 18 11.99 -8.40 -5.18
N ALA A 19 13.02 -8.56 -6.03
CA ALA A 19 14.38 -8.22 -5.68
C ALA A 19 14.52 -6.72 -5.33
N ALA A 20 13.89 -5.84 -6.10
CA ALA A 20 13.86 -4.41 -5.83
C ALA A 20 13.17 -4.07 -4.50
N LEU A 21 12.03 -4.71 -4.19
CA LEU A 21 11.33 -4.54 -2.92
C LEU A 21 12.17 -5.03 -1.73
N ARG A 22 12.80 -6.19 -1.84
CA ARG A 22 13.67 -6.75 -0.80
C ARG A 22 14.91 -5.90 -0.57
N SER A 23 15.48 -5.32 -1.62
CA SER A 23 16.58 -4.36 -1.53
C SER A 23 16.16 -3.04 -0.86
N ALA A 24 14.97 -2.52 -1.19
CA ALA A 24 14.46 -1.27 -0.62
C ALA A 24 14.14 -1.39 0.87
N TYR A 25 13.70 -2.57 1.32
CA TYR A 25 13.28 -2.85 2.70
C TYR A 25 14.01 -4.11 3.23
N PRO A 26 15.33 -4.00 3.50
CA PRO A 26 16.13 -5.14 3.95
C PRO A 26 15.81 -5.50 5.39
N GLY A 27 15.42 -6.75 5.64
CA GLY A 27 15.17 -7.27 6.98
C GLY A 27 13.95 -6.69 7.69
N ALA A 28 13.49 -7.37 8.74
CA ALA A 28 12.24 -7.05 9.44
C ALA A 28 12.30 -5.69 10.16
N ALA A 29 13.38 -5.40 10.89
CA ALA A 29 13.49 -4.17 11.69
C ALA A 29 13.47 -2.89 10.82
N ALA A 30 14.24 -2.88 9.71
CA ALA A 30 14.27 -1.76 8.77
C ALA A 30 12.93 -1.59 8.07
N LEU A 31 12.30 -2.69 7.66
CA LEU A 31 10.98 -2.70 7.06
C LEU A 31 9.91 -2.11 8.00
N LEU A 32 9.84 -2.57 9.25
CA LEU A 32 8.88 -2.06 10.22
C LEU A 32 9.10 -0.58 10.54
N GLY A 33 10.34 -0.13 10.61
CA GLY A 33 10.67 1.29 10.75
C GLY A 33 10.17 2.12 9.57
N SER A 34 10.46 1.67 8.34
CA SER A 34 10.00 2.34 7.11
C SER A 34 8.47 2.34 7.01
N MET A 35 7.82 1.24 7.34
CA MET A 35 6.35 1.13 7.30
C MET A 35 5.69 2.08 8.29
N ARG A 36 6.18 2.17 9.54
CA ARG A 36 5.66 3.16 10.52
C ARG A 36 5.81 4.58 10.03
N HIS A 37 6.95 4.91 9.41
CA HIS A 37 7.19 6.22 8.81
C HIS A 37 6.18 6.51 7.68
N GLU A 38 6.03 5.60 6.72
CA GLU A 38 5.12 5.80 5.58
C GLU A 38 3.65 5.89 6.02
N LEU A 39 3.22 5.06 6.96
CA LEU A 39 1.87 5.11 7.51
C LEU A 39 1.63 6.44 8.28
N GLY A 40 2.61 6.92 9.04
CA GLY A 40 2.52 8.23 9.71
C GLY A 40 2.39 9.37 8.70
N ALA A 41 3.32 9.44 7.75
CA ALA A 41 3.34 10.45 6.71
C ALA A 41 2.10 10.41 5.78
N PHE A 42 1.51 9.21 5.56
CA PHE A 42 0.26 9.09 4.82
C PHE A 42 -0.91 9.75 5.56
N GLY A 43 -1.02 9.53 6.88
CA GLY A 43 -2.01 10.22 7.70
C GLY A 43 -1.86 11.76 7.64
N ASP A 44 -0.63 12.27 7.58
CA ASP A 44 -0.39 13.72 7.46
C ASP A 44 -0.82 14.26 6.09
N VAL A 45 -0.55 13.53 5.01
CA VAL A 45 -1.01 13.91 3.67
C VAL A 45 -2.53 13.86 3.56
N MET A 46 -3.21 12.87 4.18
CA MET A 46 -4.68 12.84 4.26
C MET A 46 -5.22 14.14 4.90
N ARG A 47 -4.63 14.60 6.03
CA ARG A 47 -5.01 15.85 6.68
C ARG A 47 -4.75 17.07 5.80
N SER A 48 -3.64 17.09 5.09
CA SER A 48 -3.30 18.19 4.16
C SER A 48 -4.24 18.28 2.97
N ALA A 49 -4.88 17.17 2.60
CA ALA A 49 -5.80 17.08 1.47
C ALA A 49 -7.23 17.57 1.79
N VAL A 50 -7.55 17.92 3.05
CA VAL A 50 -8.90 18.33 3.49
C VAL A 50 -9.56 19.36 2.59
N PRO A 51 -8.91 20.45 2.15
CA PRO A 51 -9.53 21.45 1.29
C PRO A 51 -9.98 20.89 -0.07
N HIS A 52 -9.47 19.73 -0.46
CA HIS A 52 -9.71 19.09 -1.76
C HIS A 52 -10.22 17.65 -1.62
N TRP A 53 -10.72 17.28 -0.42
CA TRP A 53 -11.01 15.90 -0.02
C TRP A 53 -11.83 15.13 -1.05
N ASN A 54 -12.86 15.75 -1.59
CA ASN A 54 -13.78 15.17 -2.56
C ASN A 54 -13.57 15.73 -3.99
N THR A 55 -12.42 16.33 -4.26
CA THR A 55 -12.10 16.88 -5.58
C THR A 55 -10.90 16.14 -6.17
N ARG A 56 -10.98 15.71 -7.42
CA ARG A 56 -9.87 15.05 -8.11
C ARG A 56 -8.68 15.98 -8.22
N LEU A 57 -7.53 15.51 -7.76
CA LEU A 57 -6.27 16.22 -7.90
C LEU A 57 -5.72 16.14 -9.34
N PRO A 58 -4.95 17.13 -9.80
CA PRO A 58 -4.36 17.13 -11.14
C PRO A 58 -3.56 15.84 -11.42
N GLY A 59 -3.90 15.15 -12.52
CA GLY A 59 -3.26 13.90 -12.95
C GLY A 59 -3.63 12.68 -12.12
N ARG A 60 -4.71 12.74 -11.31
CA ARG A 60 -5.23 11.61 -10.54
C ARG A 60 -6.59 11.16 -11.06
N ASP A 61 -6.85 9.86 -11.00
CA ASP A 61 -8.13 9.26 -11.38
C ASP A 61 -9.13 9.30 -10.21
N TRP A 62 -8.64 9.31 -8.97
CA TRP A 62 -9.39 9.31 -7.71
C TRP A 62 -9.29 10.64 -6.98
N THR A 63 -10.30 10.94 -6.15
CA THR A 63 -10.24 12.00 -5.14
C THR A 63 -9.30 11.59 -3.99
N PRO A 64 -8.81 12.51 -3.16
CA PRO A 64 -8.08 12.16 -1.95
C PRO A 64 -8.81 11.17 -1.04
N ALA A 65 -10.12 11.30 -0.86
CA ALA A 65 -10.95 10.38 -0.10
C ALA A 65 -10.90 8.96 -0.68
N GLN A 66 -11.07 8.83 -1.99
CA GLN A 66 -11.01 7.54 -2.68
C GLN A 66 -9.61 6.92 -2.65
N GLU A 67 -8.56 7.72 -2.84
CA GLU A 67 -7.17 7.25 -2.76
C GLU A 67 -6.82 6.77 -1.35
N ALA A 68 -7.31 7.48 -0.32
CA ALA A 68 -7.13 7.09 1.07
C ALA A 68 -7.88 5.79 1.39
N ASP A 69 -9.13 5.65 0.99
CA ASP A 69 -9.92 4.43 1.22
C ASP A 69 -9.28 3.22 0.54
N HIS A 70 -8.89 3.35 -0.75
CA HIS A 70 -8.17 2.28 -1.45
C HIS A 70 -6.89 1.85 -0.73
N THR A 71 -6.06 2.81 -0.30
CA THR A 71 -4.80 2.51 0.40
C THR A 71 -5.05 1.77 1.71
N ILE A 72 -6.07 2.18 2.46
CA ILE A 72 -6.47 1.52 3.70
C ILE A 72 -6.98 0.11 3.43
N LEU A 73 -7.84 -0.09 2.43
CA LEU A 73 -8.35 -1.41 2.03
C LEU A 73 -7.22 -2.37 1.66
N VAL A 74 -6.23 -1.92 0.87
CA VAL A 74 -5.06 -2.73 0.50
C VAL A 74 -4.27 -3.13 1.75
N ASN A 75 -4.03 -2.19 2.66
CA ASN A 75 -3.28 -2.43 3.88
C ASN A 75 -4.04 -3.34 4.87
N GLU A 76 -5.35 -3.20 4.98
CA GLU A 76 -6.21 -4.11 5.77
C GLU A 76 -6.16 -5.55 5.22
N ALA A 77 -6.26 -5.71 3.90
CA ALA A 77 -6.17 -7.02 3.25
C ALA A 77 -4.78 -7.64 3.46
N GLY A 78 -3.72 -6.89 3.20
CA GLY A 78 -2.34 -7.32 3.40
C GLY A 78 -2.04 -7.70 4.85
N GLY A 79 -2.47 -6.88 5.80
CA GLY A 79 -2.29 -7.15 7.23
C GLY A 79 -3.01 -8.41 7.71
N LYS A 80 -4.22 -8.69 7.19
CA LYS A 80 -4.93 -9.95 7.45
C LYS A 80 -4.16 -11.16 6.91
N VAL A 81 -3.58 -11.05 5.70
CA VAL A 81 -2.74 -12.10 5.11
C VAL A 81 -1.49 -12.33 5.95
N VAL A 82 -0.79 -11.28 6.35
CA VAL A 82 0.40 -11.39 7.22
C VAL A 82 0.06 -12.12 8.52
N ARG A 83 -1.02 -11.73 9.20
CA ARG A 83 -1.46 -12.40 10.43
C ARG A 83 -1.84 -13.86 10.20
N LEU A 84 -2.45 -14.19 9.07
CA LEU A 84 -2.76 -15.58 8.71
C LEU A 84 -1.47 -16.38 8.51
N LEU A 85 -0.50 -15.85 7.78
CA LEU A 85 0.80 -16.49 7.55
C LEU A 85 1.55 -16.75 8.87
N LEU A 86 1.49 -15.81 9.81
CA LEU A 86 2.15 -15.92 11.12
C LEU A 86 1.37 -16.77 12.15
N SER A 87 0.10 -17.08 11.91
CA SER A 87 -0.76 -17.75 12.90
C SER A 87 -0.52 -19.24 13.06
N GLY A 88 0.27 -19.88 12.18
CA GLY A 88 0.42 -21.34 12.13
C GLY A 88 -0.82 -22.12 11.67
N LYS A 89 -1.97 -21.45 11.45
CA LYS A 89 -3.21 -22.10 10.99
C LYS A 89 -3.05 -22.64 9.56
N PRO A 90 -3.72 -23.75 9.20
CA PRO A 90 -3.71 -24.26 7.82
C PRO A 90 -4.13 -23.18 6.83
N LEU A 91 -3.38 -23.04 5.75
CA LEU A 91 -3.74 -22.16 4.63
C LEU A 91 -4.72 -22.91 3.73
N ARG A 92 -5.77 -22.23 3.32
CA ARG A 92 -6.65 -22.74 2.26
C ARG A 92 -6.02 -22.45 0.92
N GLU A 93 -6.20 -23.36 -0.02
CA GLU A 93 -5.85 -23.10 -1.41
C GLU A 93 -6.66 -21.92 -1.95
N VAL A 94 -5.98 -20.97 -2.57
CA VAL A 94 -6.61 -19.81 -3.20
C VAL A 94 -6.46 -19.93 -4.72
N ALA A 95 -7.49 -19.53 -5.44
CA ALA A 95 -7.43 -19.50 -6.91
C ALA A 95 -6.33 -18.53 -7.37
N ARG A 96 -5.43 -19.01 -8.23
CA ARG A 96 -4.35 -18.18 -8.80
C ARG A 96 -4.89 -17.43 -10.01
N GLN A 97 -5.46 -16.26 -9.77
CA GLN A 97 -5.92 -15.36 -10.82
C GLN A 97 -4.96 -14.18 -10.94
N PRO A 98 -4.24 -14.05 -12.07
CA PRO A 98 -3.37 -12.91 -12.30
C PRO A 98 -4.15 -11.59 -12.27
N GLY A 99 -3.56 -10.57 -11.68
CA GLY A 99 -4.11 -9.22 -11.66
C GLY A 99 -4.19 -8.62 -13.06
N GLN A 100 -5.18 -7.79 -13.27
CA GLN A 100 -5.39 -7.13 -14.54
C GLN A 100 -4.59 -5.83 -14.65
N THR A 101 -4.13 -5.52 -15.85
CA THR A 101 -3.53 -4.23 -16.19
C THR A 101 -4.32 -3.56 -17.30
N ARG A 102 -4.49 -2.24 -17.22
CA ARG A 102 -5.14 -1.43 -18.25
C ARG A 102 -4.29 -0.19 -18.51
N GLY A 103 -3.85 0.01 -19.77
CA GLY A 103 -3.00 1.15 -20.11
C GLY A 103 -1.67 1.17 -19.34
N GLY A 104 -1.10 0.01 -19.00
CA GLY A 104 0.13 -0.11 -18.20
C GLY A 104 -0.04 0.12 -16.69
N LYS A 105 -1.25 0.42 -16.21
CA LYS A 105 -1.58 0.55 -14.79
C LYS A 105 -2.19 -0.74 -14.26
N ARG A 106 -1.85 -1.12 -13.04
CA ARG A 106 -2.52 -2.23 -12.32
C ARG A 106 -3.94 -1.80 -11.97
N VAL A 107 -4.90 -2.69 -12.23
CA VAL A 107 -6.32 -2.48 -11.89
C VAL A 107 -6.57 -3.09 -10.51
N ALA A 108 -7.15 -2.30 -9.61
CA ALA A 108 -7.56 -2.80 -8.30
C ALA A 108 -8.63 -3.89 -8.48
N PRO A 109 -8.54 -5.02 -7.77
CA PRO A 109 -9.66 -5.96 -7.69
C PRO A 109 -10.90 -5.27 -7.11
N PRO A 110 -12.12 -5.68 -7.50
CA PRO A 110 -13.36 -5.00 -7.06
C PRO A 110 -13.49 -4.80 -5.55
N PHE A 111 -12.99 -5.74 -4.73
CA PHE A 111 -13.04 -5.65 -3.27
C PHE A 111 -11.99 -4.68 -2.68
N LEU A 112 -11.08 -4.15 -3.48
CA LEU A 112 -10.10 -3.11 -3.13
C LEU A 112 -10.37 -1.79 -3.86
N GLU A 113 -11.42 -1.71 -4.67
CA GLU A 113 -11.86 -0.43 -5.23
C GLU A 113 -12.42 0.45 -4.11
N PRO A 114 -12.12 1.76 -4.12
CA PRO A 114 -12.65 2.67 -3.11
C PRO A 114 -14.18 2.71 -3.18
N GLY A 115 -14.79 2.72 -2.00
CA GLY A 115 -16.24 2.86 -1.86
C GLY A 115 -16.73 4.31 -2.10
N PRO A 116 -17.98 4.58 -1.72
CA PRO A 116 -18.50 5.94 -1.67
C PRO A 116 -17.59 6.82 -0.79
N GLU A 117 -17.56 8.12 -1.08
CA GLU A 117 -16.74 9.07 -0.34
C GLU A 117 -17.04 9.01 1.16
N GLN A 118 -15.98 8.83 1.95
CA GLN A 118 -16.02 8.76 3.40
C GLN A 118 -15.40 10.01 4.02
N SER A 119 -15.80 10.33 5.26
CA SER A 119 -15.20 11.46 5.96
C SER A 119 -13.73 11.19 6.29
N LEU A 120 -12.95 12.25 6.44
CA LEU A 120 -11.56 12.15 6.87
C LEU A 120 -11.43 11.42 8.21
N GLU A 121 -12.31 11.74 9.17
CA GLU A 121 -12.30 11.18 10.52
C GLU A 121 -12.47 9.65 10.48
N ALA A 122 -13.46 9.17 9.71
CA ALA A 122 -13.70 7.74 9.56
C ALA A 122 -12.50 7.02 8.93
N LEU A 123 -11.88 7.62 7.91
CA LEU A 123 -10.70 7.04 7.28
C LEU A 123 -9.44 7.12 8.17
N LEU A 124 -9.26 8.17 8.97
CA LEU A 124 -8.17 8.24 9.94
C LEU A 124 -8.32 7.19 11.05
N GLU A 125 -9.54 6.93 11.52
CA GLU A 125 -9.80 5.86 12.50
C GLU A 125 -9.46 4.48 11.92
N ARG A 126 -9.94 4.17 10.71
CA ARG A 126 -9.58 2.92 10.01
C ARG A 126 -8.09 2.80 9.74
N HIS A 127 -7.45 3.90 9.35
CA HIS A 127 -6.01 3.96 9.15
C HIS A 127 -5.23 3.64 10.44
N ALA A 128 -5.67 4.17 11.58
CA ALA A 128 -5.07 3.85 12.88
C ALA A 128 -5.21 2.37 13.24
N ALA A 129 -6.39 1.77 13.00
CA ALA A 129 -6.61 0.34 13.19
C ALA A 129 -5.72 -0.51 12.25
N THR A 130 -5.54 -0.08 11.01
CA THR A 130 -4.68 -0.74 10.02
C THR A 130 -3.20 -0.69 10.44
N ARG A 131 -2.73 0.40 11.03
CA ARG A 131 -1.37 0.47 11.60
C ARG A 131 -1.14 -0.62 12.63
N THR A 132 -2.07 -0.80 13.57
CA THR A 132 -2.00 -1.87 14.59
C THR A 132 -2.05 -3.26 13.95
N LEU A 133 -2.81 -3.43 12.88
CA LEU A 133 -2.90 -4.70 12.15
C LEU A 133 -1.56 -5.08 11.49
N LEU A 134 -0.82 -4.11 10.96
CA LEU A 134 0.46 -4.30 10.29
C LEU A 134 1.66 -4.39 11.26
N GLU A 135 1.50 -4.01 12.52
CA GLU A 135 2.51 -4.22 13.55
C GLU A 135 2.58 -5.71 13.91
N VAL A 136 3.68 -6.34 13.55
CA VAL A 136 3.96 -7.75 13.86
C VAL A 136 5.16 -7.86 14.77
N HIS A 137 5.10 -8.78 15.72
CA HIS A 137 6.15 -9.00 16.73
C HIS A 137 6.78 -10.40 16.63
N ALA A 138 6.29 -11.23 15.69
CA ALA A 138 6.84 -12.56 15.46
C ALA A 138 7.85 -12.55 14.33
N GLU A 139 8.90 -13.36 14.45
CA GLU A 139 9.80 -13.64 13.34
C GLU A 139 9.02 -14.36 12.24
N PRO A 140 9.01 -13.82 11.02
CA PRO A 140 8.25 -14.41 9.94
C PRO A 140 8.90 -15.72 9.46
N ASP A 141 8.09 -16.77 9.36
CA ASP A 141 8.47 -18.00 8.68
C ASP A 141 8.33 -17.80 7.16
N ALA A 142 9.47 -17.70 6.47
CA ALA A 142 9.53 -17.52 5.02
C ALA A 142 9.07 -18.75 4.22
N THR A 143 8.85 -19.91 4.87
CA THR A 143 8.37 -21.11 4.19
C THR A 143 6.88 -21.06 3.89
N ARG A 144 6.13 -20.20 4.59
CA ARG A 144 4.69 -20.00 4.40
C ARG A 144 4.43 -18.83 3.46
N THR A 145 3.82 -19.12 2.32
CA THR A 145 3.50 -18.10 1.31
C THR A 145 2.02 -18.10 0.98
N LEU A 146 1.53 -16.97 0.47
CA LEU A 146 0.20 -16.86 -0.12
C LEU A 146 0.31 -16.12 -1.45
N TYR A 147 -0.50 -16.55 -2.42
CA TYR A 147 -0.52 -16.00 -3.76
C TYR A 147 -1.01 -14.54 -3.77
N HIS A 148 -0.24 -13.68 -4.45
CA HIS A 148 -0.57 -12.27 -4.72
C HIS A 148 -0.75 -12.06 -6.22
N PRO A 149 -1.86 -11.45 -6.70
CA PRO A 149 -2.21 -11.37 -8.12
C PRO A 149 -1.15 -10.75 -9.05
N PHE A 150 -0.26 -9.91 -8.52
CA PHE A 150 0.76 -9.19 -9.29
C PHE A 150 2.20 -9.58 -8.95
N MET A 151 2.40 -10.36 -7.89
CA MET A 151 3.75 -10.62 -7.37
C MET A 151 4.00 -12.10 -7.07
N ASP A 152 3.06 -12.99 -7.46
CA ASP A 152 3.12 -14.42 -7.22
C ASP A 152 3.14 -14.78 -5.72
N ASP A 153 3.80 -15.85 -5.31
CA ASP A 153 3.81 -16.32 -3.93
C ASP A 153 4.69 -15.43 -3.04
N LEU A 154 4.08 -14.76 -2.05
CA LEU A 154 4.73 -13.87 -1.11
C LEU A 154 4.72 -14.44 0.30
N ASP A 155 5.86 -14.39 0.98
CA ASP A 155 5.94 -14.62 2.43
C ASP A 155 5.42 -13.41 3.24
N ALA A 156 5.37 -13.55 4.57
CA ALA A 156 4.83 -12.49 5.43
C ALA A 156 5.64 -11.17 5.33
N LEU A 157 6.97 -11.24 5.17
CA LEU A 157 7.79 -10.04 5.00
C LEU A 157 7.56 -9.38 3.64
N ASP A 158 7.39 -10.15 2.58
CA ASP A 158 7.11 -9.61 1.25
C ASP A 158 5.73 -8.93 1.19
N TRP A 159 4.71 -9.48 1.88
CA TRP A 159 3.42 -8.81 2.06
C TRP A 159 3.55 -7.48 2.82
N LEU A 160 4.37 -7.41 3.86
CA LEU A 160 4.66 -6.17 4.58
C LEU A 160 5.44 -5.18 3.71
N ARG A 161 6.40 -5.65 2.88
CA ARG A 161 7.12 -4.82 1.91
C ARG A 161 6.16 -4.20 0.89
N MET A 162 5.20 -5.00 0.40
CA MET A 162 4.15 -4.51 -0.49
C MET A 162 3.29 -3.44 0.18
N ALA A 163 2.89 -3.62 1.44
CA ALA A 163 2.11 -2.64 2.19
C ALA A 163 2.88 -1.30 2.35
N ALA A 164 4.16 -1.37 2.72
CA ALA A 164 5.01 -0.19 2.84
C ALA A 164 5.18 0.53 1.49
N TYR A 165 5.46 -0.22 0.43
CA TYR A 165 5.61 0.31 -0.93
C TYR A 165 4.32 0.97 -1.43
N GLN A 166 3.18 0.31 -1.27
CA GLN A 166 1.87 0.80 -1.71
C GLN A 166 1.50 2.10 -0.97
N THR A 167 1.65 2.10 0.36
CA THR A 167 1.39 3.29 1.17
C THR A 167 2.24 4.47 0.72
N ARG A 168 3.55 4.25 0.51
CA ARG A 168 4.46 5.27 -0.02
C ARG A 168 4.03 5.76 -1.40
N HIS A 169 3.69 4.85 -2.32
CA HIS A 169 3.26 5.18 -3.67
C HIS A 169 2.05 6.12 -3.65
N HIS A 170 1.01 5.77 -2.92
CA HIS A 170 -0.21 6.57 -2.83
C HIS A 170 0.02 7.89 -2.10
N ARG A 171 0.81 7.90 -1.02
CA ARG A 171 1.21 9.12 -0.33
C ARG A 171 1.90 10.12 -1.26
N LEU A 172 2.94 9.68 -1.97
CA LEU A 172 3.68 10.54 -2.90
C LEU A 172 2.80 11.01 -4.06
N SER A 173 1.92 10.16 -4.54
CA SER A 173 0.99 10.50 -5.61
C SER A 173 -0.02 11.56 -5.18
N MET A 174 -0.59 11.46 -3.99
CA MET A 174 -1.50 12.45 -3.42
C MET A 174 -0.77 13.77 -3.17
N GLN A 175 0.43 13.73 -2.56
CA GLN A 175 1.26 14.90 -2.33
C GLN A 175 1.57 15.65 -3.63
N ALA A 176 2.01 14.93 -4.67
CA ALA A 176 2.29 15.53 -5.97
C ALA A 176 1.06 16.19 -6.63
N GLY A 177 -0.12 15.66 -6.39
CA GLY A 177 -1.37 16.28 -6.85
C GLY A 177 -1.66 17.59 -6.11
N LEU A 178 -1.47 17.62 -4.79
CA LEU A 178 -1.61 18.83 -3.96
C LEU A 178 -0.59 19.91 -4.34
N ASP A 179 0.66 19.52 -4.56
CA ASP A 179 1.73 20.46 -4.95
C ASP A 179 1.42 21.14 -6.28
N ARG A 180 0.86 20.40 -7.26
CA ARG A 180 0.43 20.97 -8.55
C ARG A 180 -0.72 21.97 -8.40
N LEU A 181 -1.69 21.71 -7.51
CA LEU A 181 -2.75 22.68 -7.23
C LEU A 181 -2.19 23.98 -6.65
N ASN A 182 -1.30 23.87 -5.68
CA ASN A 182 -0.67 25.03 -5.04
C ASN A 182 0.20 25.84 -6.02
N ALA A 183 0.85 25.16 -6.96
CA ALA A 183 1.66 25.84 -8.00
C ALA A 183 0.81 26.58 -9.05
N GLY A 184 -0.39 26.06 -9.37
CA GLY A 184 -1.32 26.69 -10.31
C GLY A 184 -2.15 27.85 -9.74
N GLN A 185 -2.07 28.10 -8.42
CA GLN A 185 -2.75 29.22 -7.73
C GLN A 185 -1.86 30.45 -7.53
N LYS A 186 -0.60 30.39 -7.98
CA LYS A 186 0.35 31.51 -8.01
C LYS A 186 0.43 32.13 -9.39
#